data_9243594c387ab4467bba47b46d8dc374
#
_entry.id   9243594c387ab4467bba47b46d8dc374
#
_cell.length_a   1.000
_cell.length_b   1.000
_cell.length_c   1.000
_cell.angle_alpha   90.00
_cell.angle_beta   90.00
_cell.angle_gamma   90.00
#
_symmetry.space_group_name_H-M   'P 1'
#
loop_
_entity.id
_entity.type
_entity.pdbx_description
1 polymer ?
#
loop_
_entity_poly.entity_id
_entity_poly.type
_entity_poly.pdbx_seq_one_letter_code
_entity_poly.pdbx_strand_id
1 'polypeptide(L)'
;DPENAIATQGMSEIIAQVQRRFYDLLSLRGFVEIDRLIDRAVAVGLGEASVAEFKSRYALERERVDRVETLIAGAEQLMEQGFITEPADNNAVATLREALRLDPGNRDAEQRLIESAERLALVAHEAHDVGLQTEARLYLELALTVRPDVGEWRQLRDQWIKDMTADD
;
A
#
# COMPACT_ATOMS: atom_id res chain seq x y z
N ASP A 1 43.45 29.18 -12.10
CA ASP A 1 42.70 30.38 -12.42
C ASP A 1 41.53 30.52 -11.43
N PRO A 2 41.46 31.60 -10.62
CA PRO A 2 40.44 31.77 -9.59
C PRO A 2 39.00 31.85 -10.19
N GLU A 3 38.84 32.37 -11.40
CA GLU A 3 37.54 32.43 -12.08
C GLU A 3 36.99 31.02 -12.43
N ASN A 4 37.88 30.12 -12.80
CA ASN A 4 37.52 28.73 -13.08
C ASN A 4 37.15 27.96 -11.79
N ALA A 5 37.82 28.26 -10.66
CA ALA A 5 37.50 27.68 -9.38
C ALA A 5 36.09 28.13 -8.87
N ILE A 6 35.74 29.41 -9.03
CA ILE A 6 34.43 29.94 -8.67
C ILE A 6 33.33 29.34 -9.56
N ALA A 7 33.55 29.21 -10.86
CA ALA A 7 32.61 28.59 -11.80
C ALA A 7 32.40 27.11 -11.46
N THR A 8 33.45 26.38 -11.14
CA THR A 8 33.38 24.95 -10.75
C THR A 8 32.65 24.77 -9.42
N GLN A 9 32.88 25.62 -8.44
CA GLN A 9 32.17 25.60 -7.16
C GLN A 9 30.67 25.90 -7.37
N GLY A 10 30.32 26.94 -8.13
CA GLY A 10 28.93 27.29 -8.43
C GLY A 10 28.19 26.16 -9.13
N MET A 11 28.83 25.49 -10.10
CA MET A 11 28.24 24.32 -10.77
C MET A 11 28.02 23.15 -9.79
N SER A 12 28.96 22.87 -8.89
CA SER A 12 28.81 21.83 -7.87
C SER A 12 27.66 22.11 -6.92
N GLU A 13 27.44 23.36 -6.54
CA GLU A 13 26.31 23.78 -5.70
C GLU A 13 24.98 23.61 -6.42
N ILE A 14 24.90 23.96 -7.71
CA ILE A 14 23.69 23.75 -8.53
C ILE A 14 23.37 22.27 -8.64
N ILE A 15 24.35 21.42 -8.92
CA ILE A 15 24.19 19.97 -8.99
C ILE A 15 23.63 19.43 -7.68
N ALA A 16 24.22 19.82 -6.54
CA ALA A 16 23.75 19.40 -5.22
C ALA A 16 22.30 19.84 -4.92
N GLN A 17 21.92 21.04 -5.34
CA GLN A 17 20.54 21.51 -5.21
C GLN A 17 19.55 20.72 -6.07
N VAL A 18 19.90 20.43 -7.33
CA VAL A 18 19.09 19.62 -8.24
C VAL A 18 18.89 18.22 -7.69
N GLN A 19 19.97 17.58 -7.19
CA GLN A 19 19.90 16.25 -6.58
C GLN A 19 18.98 16.24 -5.36
N ARG A 20 19.13 17.18 -4.44
CA ARG A 20 18.28 17.30 -3.26
C ARG A 20 16.81 17.44 -3.66
N ARG A 21 16.52 18.37 -4.57
CA ARG A 21 15.17 18.61 -5.05
C ARG A 21 14.56 17.38 -5.74
N PHE A 22 15.36 16.62 -6.49
CA PHE A 22 14.92 15.37 -7.11
C PHE A 22 14.46 14.36 -6.06
N TYR A 23 15.27 14.11 -5.03
CA TYR A 23 14.93 13.13 -3.99
C TYR A 23 13.73 13.59 -3.13
N ASP A 24 13.62 14.89 -2.84
CA ASP A 24 12.46 15.47 -2.16
C ASP A 24 11.17 15.20 -2.96
N LEU A 25 11.20 15.50 -4.26
CA LEU A 25 10.06 15.29 -5.15
C LEU A 25 9.73 13.79 -5.31
N LEU A 26 10.75 12.94 -5.39
CA LEU A 26 10.56 11.49 -5.49
C LEU A 26 9.84 10.95 -4.24
N SER A 27 10.24 11.39 -3.06
CA SER A 27 9.61 11.01 -1.78
C SER A 27 8.16 11.50 -1.66
N LEU A 28 7.84 12.62 -2.29
CA LEU A 28 6.49 13.21 -2.33
C LEU A 28 5.65 12.72 -3.53
N ARG A 29 6.23 11.86 -4.40
CA ARG A 29 5.61 11.38 -5.64
C ARG A 29 5.19 12.52 -6.58
N GLY A 30 5.94 13.62 -6.57
CA GLY A 30 5.74 14.77 -7.44
C GLY A 30 6.22 14.51 -8.87
N PHE A 31 5.60 13.56 -9.57
CA PHE A 31 6.08 13.05 -10.86
C PHE A 31 6.12 14.11 -11.96
N VAL A 32 5.12 15.00 -12.02
CA VAL A 32 5.09 16.10 -13.01
C VAL A 32 6.24 17.08 -12.78
N GLU A 33 6.55 17.37 -11.51
CA GLU A 33 7.65 18.24 -11.13
C GLU A 33 9.01 17.59 -11.38
N ILE A 34 9.11 16.26 -11.25
CA ILE A 34 10.33 15.50 -11.58
C ILE A 34 10.62 15.57 -13.07
N ASP A 35 9.62 15.38 -13.94
CA ASP A 35 9.80 15.52 -15.40
C ASP A 35 10.37 16.90 -15.74
N ARG A 36 9.78 17.97 -15.20
CA ARG A 36 10.26 19.34 -15.42
C ARG A 36 11.68 19.57 -14.84
N LEU A 37 11.99 18.95 -13.72
CA LEU A 37 13.32 19.05 -13.08
C LEU A 37 14.38 18.37 -13.95
N ILE A 38 14.10 17.19 -14.49
CA ILE A 38 14.98 16.46 -15.40
C ILE A 38 15.25 17.26 -16.66
N ASP A 39 14.21 17.84 -17.27
CA ASP A 39 14.34 18.69 -18.47
C ASP A 39 15.25 19.90 -18.20
N ARG A 40 15.08 20.55 -17.04
CA ARG A 40 15.92 21.68 -16.64
C ARG A 40 17.37 21.23 -16.35
N ALA A 41 17.55 20.07 -15.72
CA ALA A 41 18.87 19.51 -15.45
C ALA A 41 19.66 19.27 -16.75
N VAL A 42 18.98 18.76 -17.79
CA VAL A 42 19.55 18.62 -19.13
C VAL A 42 19.91 19.98 -19.73
N ALA A 43 19.01 20.96 -19.65
CA ALA A 43 19.21 22.29 -20.22
C ALA A 43 20.38 23.07 -19.57
N VAL A 44 20.66 22.86 -18.29
CA VAL A 44 21.81 23.48 -17.60
C VAL A 44 23.09 22.68 -17.70
N GLY A 45 23.10 21.58 -18.49
CA GLY A 45 24.29 20.78 -18.74
C GLY A 45 24.68 19.83 -17.60
N LEU A 46 23.70 19.36 -16.82
CA LEU A 46 23.97 18.28 -15.86
C LEU A 46 24.50 17.06 -16.64
N GLY A 47 25.56 16.42 -16.13
CA GLY A 47 26.22 15.30 -16.81
C GLY A 47 25.24 14.16 -17.12
N GLU A 48 25.40 13.53 -18.29
CA GLU A 48 24.53 12.46 -18.79
C GLU A 48 24.32 11.32 -17.80
N ALA A 49 25.35 10.95 -17.05
CA ALA A 49 25.29 9.90 -16.03
C ALA A 49 24.31 10.24 -14.90
N SER A 50 24.31 11.48 -14.42
CA SER A 50 23.39 11.95 -13.38
C SER A 50 21.95 12.01 -13.88
N VAL A 51 21.74 12.47 -15.10
CA VAL A 51 20.41 12.51 -15.75
C VAL A 51 19.89 11.08 -15.95
N ALA A 52 20.74 10.15 -16.39
CA ALA A 52 20.36 8.75 -16.54
C ALA A 52 19.99 8.10 -15.21
N GLU A 53 20.71 8.41 -14.14
CA GLU A 53 20.39 7.94 -12.78
C GLU A 53 19.00 8.45 -12.34
N PHE A 54 18.72 9.75 -12.51
CA PHE A 54 17.42 10.33 -12.15
C PHE A 54 16.28 9.67 -12.93
N LYS A 55 16.43 9.50 -14.23
CA LYS A 55 15.43 8.82 -15.07
C LYS A 55 15.18 7.38 -14.64
N SER A 56 16.26 6.65 -14.32
CA SER A 56 16.14 5.26 -13.85
C SER A 56 15.39 5.17 -12.51
N ARG A 57 15.78 5.99 -11.52
CA ARG A 57 15.11 6.01 -10.21
C ARG A 57 13.66 6.44 -10.30
N TYR A 58 13.37 7.43 -11.12
CA TYR A 58 12.03 7.90 -11.39
C TYR A 58 11.15 6.80 -12.01
N ALA A 59 11.68 6.11 -13.03
CA ALA A 59 10.96 5.02 -13.69
C ALA A 59 10.63 3.87 -12.72
N LEU A 60 11.59 3.46 -11.89
CA LEU A 60 11.39 2.43 -10.88
C LEU A 60 10.33 2.82 -9.85
N GLU A 61 10.36 4.07 -9.36
CA GLU A 61 9.36 4.52 -8.38
C GLU A 61 7.96 4.61 -9.01
N ARG A 62 7.88 5.09 -10.24
CA ARG A 62 6.61 5.16 -10.96
C ARG A 62 6.03 3.77 -11.21
N GLU A 63 6.83 2.81 -11.68
CA GLU A 63 6.42 1.42 -11.84
C GLU A 63 5.93 0.81 -10.52
N ARG A 64 6.61 1.11 -9.40
CA ARG A 64 6.20 0.66 -8.06
C ARG A 64 4.82 1.22 -7.69
N VAL A 65 4.59 2.52 -7.92
CA VAL A 65 3.30 3.17 -7.63
C VAL A 65 2.19 2.59 -8.51
N ASP A 66 2.40 2.50 -9.82
CA ASP A 66 1.44 1.94 -10.77
C ASP A 66 1.09 0.47 -10.41
N ARG A 67 2.08 -0.29 -9.94
CA ARG A 67 1.86 -1.66 -9.48
C ARG A 67 0.99 -1.72 -8.23
N VAL A 68 1.23 -0.84 -7.25
CA VAL A 68 0.44 -0.76 -6.02
C VAL A 68 -1.01 -0.38 -6.33
N GLU A 69 -1.23 0.61 -7.18
CA GLU A 69 -2.58 1.02 -7.61
C GLU A 69 -3.32 -0.13 -8.32
N THR A 70 -2.63 -0.87 -9.19
CA THR A 70 -3.18 -2.04 -9.86
C THR A 70 -3.60 -3.12 -8.87
N LEU A 71 -2.78 -3.39 -7.83
CA LEU A 71 -3.10 -4.36 -6.79
C LEU A 71 -4.32 -3.92 -5.97
N ILE A 72 -4.40 -2.64 -5.60
CA ILE A 72 -5.55 -2.12 -4.84
C ILE A 72 -6.84 -2.24 -5.65
N ALA A 73 -6.82 -1.82 -6.92
CA ALA A 73 -7.98 -1.96 -7.81
C ALA A 73 -8.39 -3.42 -8.03
N GLY A 74 -7.42 -4.34 -8.17
CA GLY A 74 -7.68 -5.76 -8.26
C GLY A 74 -8.32 -6.34 -6.98
N ALA A 75 -7.84 -5.90 -5.83
CA ALA A 75 -8.42 -6.31 -4.55
C ALA A 75 -9.87 -5.83 -4.37
N GLU A 76 -10.20 -4.61 -4.81
CA GLU A 76 -11.58 -4.12 -4.82
C GLU A 76 -12.51 -5.03 -5.63
N GLN A 77 -12.09 -5.42 -6.83
CA GLN A 77 -12.85 -6.34 -7.67
C GLN A 77 -13.06 -7.70 -7.01
N LEU A 78 -12.02 -8.23 -6.34
CA LEU A 78 -12.12 -9.47 -5.58
C LEU A 78 -13.10 -9.35 -4.41
N MET A 79 -13.09 -8.22 -3.69
CA MET A 79 -14.06 -7.93 -2.62
C MET A 79 -15.50 -7.85 -3.14
N GLU A 80 -15.73 -7.24 -4.30
CA GLU A 80 -17.06 -7.18 -4.93
C GLU A 80 -17.57 -8.57 -5.34
N GLN A 81 -16.66 -9.46 -5.74
CA GLN A 81 -16.98 -10.86 -6.08
C GLN A 81 -17.12 -11.76 -4.84
N GLY A 82 -16.86 -11.25 -3.63
CA GLY A 82 -16.91 -12.02 -2.39
C GLY A 82 -15.62 -12.81 -2.09
N PHE A 83 -14.59 -12.68 -2.90
CA PHE A 83 -13.28 -13.34 -2.68
C PHE A 83 -12.43 -12.55 -1.68
N ILE A 84 -12.87 -12.48 -0.42
CA ILE A 84 -12.21 -11.68 0.60
C ILE A 84 -10.94 -12.37 1.11
N THR A 85 -11.05 -13.62 1.59
CA THR A 85 -9.95 -14.42 2.13
C THR A 85 -9.77 -15.76 1.40
N GLU A 86 -10.73 -16.16 0.59
CA GLU A 86 -10.72 -17.38 -0.20
C GLU A 86 -10.98 -17.07 -1.69
N PRO A 87 -10.41 -17.86 -2.62
CA PRO A 87 -9.42 -18.93 -2.39
C PRO A 87 -8.06 -18.38 -1.96
N ALA A 88 -7.22 -19.21 -1.32
CA ALA A 88 -5.96 -18.78 -0.68
C ALA A 88 -4.97 -18.10 -1.62
N ASP A 89 -4.98 -18.44 -2.90
CA ASP A 89 -4.08 -17.92 -3.94
C ASP A 89 -4.64 -16.72 -4.74
N ASN A 90 -5.92 -16.40 -4.57
CA ASN A 90 -6.56 -15.31 -5.31
C ASN A 90 -7.68 -14.65 -4.48
N ASN A 91 -7.29 -13.80 -3.52
CA ASN A 91 -8.24 -13.09 -2.66
C ASN A 91 -7.79 -11.66 -2.36
N ALA A 92 -8.74 -10.83 -1.94
CA ALA A 92 -8.51 -9.41 -1.70
C ALA A 92 -7.47 -9.15 -0.61
N VAL A 93 -7.52 -9.89 0.49
CA VAL A 93 -6.59 -9.73 1.63
C VAL A 93 -5.16 -10.03 1.24
N ALA A 94 -4.92 -11.10 0.49
CA ALA A 94 -3.58 -11.46 0.00
C ALA A 94 -3.06 -10.37 -0.96
N THR A 95 -3.90 -9.89 -1.87
CA THR A 95 -3.56 -8.83 -2.83
C THR A 95 -3.24 -7.49 -2.15
N LEU A 96 -4.02 -7.09 -1.14
CA LEU A 96 -3.76 -5.88 -0.35
C LEU A 96 -2.48 -5.97 0.48
N ARG A 97 -2.19 -7.14 1.04
CA ARG A 97 -0.93 -7.38 1.75
C ARG A 97 0.28 -7.28 0.82
N GLU A 98 0.13 -7.73 -0.43
CA GLU A 98 1.19 -7.55 -1.44
C GLU A 98 1.36 -6.07 -1.80
N ALA A 99 0.28 -5.29 -1.93
CA ALA A 99 0.35 -3.84 -2.12
C ALA A 99 1.11 -3.16 -0.97
N LEU A 100 0.82 -3.53 0.28
CA LEU A 100 1.52 -2.99 1.47
C LEU A 100 2.98 -3.48 1.58
N ARG A 101 3.32 -4.65 1.03
CA ARG A 101 4.72 -5.08 0.95
C ARG A 101 5.53 -4.19 0.00
N LEU A 102 4.92 -3.74 -1.09
CA LEU A 102 5.54 -2.82 -2.04
C LEU A 102 5.55 -1.37 -1.55
N ASP A 103 4.51 -0.94 -0.83
CA ASP A 103 4.33 0.41 -0.32
C ASP A 103 3.83 0.39 1.14
N PRO A 104 4.74 0.17 2.10
CA PRO A 104 4.39 0.17 3.52
C PRO A 104 3.81 1.52 3.95
N GLY A 105 2.63 1.52 4.59
CA GLY A 105 1.93 2.73 4.99
C GLY A 105 1.06 3.35 3.88
N ASN A 106 0.78 2.61 2.81
CA ASN A 106 -0.23 3.00 1.82
C ASN A 106 -1.61 3.00 2.46
N ARG A 107 -2.17 4.20 2.66
CA ARG A 107 -3.43 4.38 3.40
C ARG A 107 -4.63 3.73 2.72
N ASP A 108 -4.67 3.71 1.39
CA ASP A 108 -5.77 3.09 0.66
C ASP A 108 -5.74 1.57 0.86
N ALA A 109 -4.59 0.93 0.75
CA ALA A 109 -4.45 -0.49 1.00
C ALA A 109 -4.75 -0.86 2.46
N GLU A 110 -4.31 -0.06 3.43
CA GLU A 110 -4.66 -0.22 4.85
C GLU A 110 -6.17 -0.12 5.08
N GLN A 111 -6.81 0.91 4.50
CA GLN A 111 -8.24 1.11 4.63
C GLN A 111 -9.04 -0.05 4.02
N ARG A 112 -8.63 -0.56 2.85
CA ARG A 112 -9.27 -1.72 2.21
C ARG A 112 -9.11 -3.01 3.02
N LEU A 113 -7.99 -3.19 3.73
CA LEU A 113 -7.84 -4.30 4.67
C LEU A 113 -8.81 -4.19 5.85
N ILE A 114 -9.01 -3.00 6.40
CA ILE A 114 -10.00 -2.76 7.44
C ILE A 114 -11.40 -3.12 6.94
N GLU A 115 -11.80 -2.60 5.78
CA GLU A 115 -13.09 -2.88 5.15
C GLU A 115 -13.30 -4.37 4.87
N SER A 116 -12.24 -5.08 4.45
CA SER A 116 -12.29 -6.53 4.24
C SER A 116 -12.63 -7.28 5.53
N ALA A 117 -11.99 -6.90 6.64
CA ALA A 117 -12.26 -7.51 7.94
C ALA A 117 -13.67 -7.18 8.47
N GLU A 118 -14.11 -5.94 8.29
CA GLU A 118 -15.45 -5.50 8.68
C GLU A 118 -16.55 -6.24 7.92
N ARG A 119 -16.36 -6.47 6.60
CA ARG A 119 -17.29 -7.29 5.80
C ARG A 119 -17.37 -8.73 6.30
N LEU A 120 -16.25 -9.35 6.65
CA LEU A 120 -16.24 -10.69 7.24
C LEU A 120 -16.95 -10.73 8.58
N ALA A 121 -16.75 -9.72 9.43
CA ALA A 121 -17.44 -9.62 10.72
C ALA A 121 -18.95 -9.41 10.53
N LEU A 122 -19.38 -8.64 9.53
CA LEU A 122 -20.81 -8.47 9.20
C LEU A 122 -21.43 -9.80 8.78
N VAL A 123 -20.79 -10.55 7.87
CA VAL A 123 -21.25 -11.88 7.45
C VAL A 123 -21.31 -12.85 8.66
N ALA A 124 -20.35 -12.75 9.59
CA ALA A 124 -20.39 -13.53 10.82
C ALA A 124 -21.63 -13.22 11.68
N HIS A 125 -21.99 -11.95 11.83
CA HIS A 125 -23.20 -11.56 12.56
C HIS A 125 -24.46 -12.06 11.88
N GLU A 126 -24.58 -11.87 10.56
CA GLU A 126 -25.72 -12.34 9.77
C GLU A 126 -25.91 -13.87 9.88
N ALA A 127 -24.80 -14.62 9.81
CA ALA A 127 -24.83 -16.07 9.99
C ALA A 127 -25.30 -16.46 11.41
N HIS A 128 -24.82 -15.76 12.43
CA HIS A 128 -25.24 -15.97 13.82
C HIS A 128 -26.73 -15.73 14.01
N ASP A 129 -27.27 -14.64 13.45
CA ASP A 129 -28.67 -14.23 13.58
C ASP A 129 -29.65 -15.24 12.95
N VAL A 130 -29.20 -15.98 11.95
CA VAL A 130 -29.99 -17.06 11.31
C VAL A 130 -29.68 -18.44 11.88
N GLY A 131 -28.88 -18.53 12.96
CA GLY A 131 -28.59 -19.77 13.66
C GLY A 131 -27.46 -20.63 13.07
N LEU A 132 -26.71 -20.11 12.10
CA LEU A 132 -25.54 -20.76 11.48
C LEU A 132 -24.28 -20.54 12.34
N GLN A 133 -24.26 -21.14 13.52
CA GLN A 133 -23.24 -20.86 14.57
C GLN A 133 -21.81 -21.21 14.12
N THR A 134 -21.64 -22.30 13.40
CA THR A 134 -20.32 -22.76 12.91
C THR A 134 -19.77 -21.77 11.89
N GLU A 135 -20.59 -21.35 10.94
CA GLU A 135 -20.25 -20.40 9.89
C GLU A 135 -19.97 -19.00 10.49
N ALA A 136 -20.80 -18.58 11.45
CA ALA A 136 -20.63 -17.33 12.17
C ALA A 136 -19.23 -17.26 12.82
N ARG A 137 -18.86 -18.31 13.54
CA ARG A 137 -17.54 -18.39 14.18
C ARG A 137 -16.41 -18.38 13.15
N LEU A 138 -16.56 -19.15 12.05
CA LEU A 138 -15.56 -19.20 10.99
C LEU A 138 -15.30 -17.81 10.39
N TYR A 139 -16.35 -17.09 10.00
CA TYR A 139 -16.20 -15.74 9.44
C TYR A 139 -15.61 -14.75 10.43
N LEU A 140 -15.95 -14.85 11.72
CA LEU A 140 -15.37 -13.99 12.74
C LEU A 140 -13.89 -14.30 13.00
N GLU A 141 -13.48 -15.57 12.93
CA GLU A 141 -12.07 -15.97 12.97
C GLU A 141 -11.31 -15.44 11.75
N LEU A 142 -11.89 -15.50 10.55
CA LEU A 142 -11.30 -14.90 9.34
C LEU A 142 -11.13 -13.38 9.50
N ALA A 143 -12.13 -12.67 10.03
CA ALA A 143 -12.01 -11.24 10.33
C ALA A 143 -10.85 -10.95 11.29
N LEU A 144 -10.69 -11.76 12.32
CA LEU A 144 -9.60 -11.66 13.30
C LEU A 144 -8.22 -12.03 12.73
N THR A 145 -8.12 -12.84 11.66
CA THR A 145 -6.84 -13.06 10.97
C THR A 145 -6.36 -11.82 10.22
N VAL A 146 -7.29 -10.97 9.81
CA VAL A 146 -7.00 -9.69 9.14
C VAL A 146 -6.77 -8.58 10.17
N ARG A 147 -7.63 -8.49 11.20
CA ARG A 147 -7.60 -7.48 12.26
C ARG A 147 -7.57 -8.12 13.65
N PRO A 148 -6.41 -8.66 14.07
CA PRO A 148 -6.28 -9.30 15.39
C PRO A 148 -6.35 -8.31 16.56
N ASP A 149 -6.26 -7.03 16.30
CA ASP A 149 -6.30 -5.95 17.28
C ASP A 149 -7.72 -5.62 17.77
N VAL A 150 -8.78 -6.04 17.08
CA VAL A 150 -10.18 -5.73 17.44
C VAL A 150 -10.61 -6.59 18.63
N GLY A 151 -10.55 -5.99 19.83
CA GLY A 151 -10.86 -6.68 21.11
C GLY A 151 -12.31 -7.15 21.21
N GLU A 152 -13.25 -6.38 20.68
CA GLU A 152 -14.68 -6.70 20.66
C GLU A 152 -14.97 -8.00 19.90
N TRP A 153 -14.34 -8.20 18.75
CA TRP A 153 -14.51 -9.43 17.96
C TRP A 153 -13.95 -10.67 18.68
N ARG A 154 -12.85 -10.51 19.44
CA ARG A 154 -12.31 -11.59 20.26
C ARG A 154 -13.26 -11.97 21.37
N GLN A 155 -13.83 -10.98 22.07
CA GLN A 155 -14.81 -11.23 23.12
C GLN A 155 -16.07 -11.90 22.59
N LEU A 156 -16.56 -11.45 21.44
CA LEU A 156 -17.71 -12.01 20.76
C LEU A 156 -17.48 -13.47 20.35
N ARG A 157 -16.35 -13.76 19.74
CA ARG A 157 -15.95 -15.14 19.40
C ARG A 157 -15.93 -16.04 20.65
N ASP A 158 -15.32 -15.57 21.71
CA ASP A 158 -15.19 -16.34 22.94
C ASP A 158 -16.56 -16.57 23.61
N GLN A 159 -17.50 -15.62 23.45
CA GLN A 159 -18.88 -15.78 23.90
C GLN A 159 -19.61 -16.84 23.07
N TRP A 160 -19.56 -16.76 21.76
CA TRP A 160 -20.21 -17.74 20.89
C TRP A 160 -19.69 -19.17 21.09
N ILE A 161 -18.38 -19.34 21.38
CA ILE A 161 -17.81 -20.64 21.72
C ILE A 161 -18.42 -21.19 23.03
N LYS A 162 -18.60 -20.35 24.05
CA LYS A 162 -19.23 -20.75 25.32
C LYS A 162 -20.68 -21.15 25.15
N ASP A 163 -21.42 -20.37 24.37
CA ASP A 163 -22.84 -20.64 24.11
C ASP A 163 -23.03 -21.98 23.39
N MET A 164 -22.22 -22.29 22.37
CA MET A 164 -22.23 -23.57 21.68
C MET A 164 -21.90 -24.78 22.59
N THR A 165 -21.03 -24.59 23.59
CA THR A 165 -20.64 -25.68 24.52
C THR A 165 -21.60 -25.84 25.70
N ALA A 166 -22.51 -24.90 25.92
CA ALA A 166 -23.52 -24.97 26.97
C ALA A 166 -24.81 -25.70 26.54
N ASP A 167 -25.01 -25.81 25.22
CA ASP A 167 -26.19 -26.48 24.62
C ASP A 167 -25.95 -27.97 24.31
N ASP A 168 -24.72 -28.46 24.49
CA ASP A 168 -24.34 -29.89 24.42
C ASP A 168 -24.38 -30.56 25.83
#